data_ec181bf47c4502fc4129f654f033091b
#
_entry.id   ec181bf47c4502fc4129f654f033091b
#
_cell.length_a   1.000
_cell.length_b   1.000
_cell.length_c   1.000
_cell.angle_alpha   90.00
_cell.angle_beta   90.00
_cell.angle_gamma   90.00
#
_symmetry.space_group_name_H-M   'P 1'
#
loop_
_entity.id
_entity.type
_entity.pdbx_description
1 polymer ?
#
loop_
_entity_poly.entity_id
_entity_poly.type
_entity_poly.pdbx_seq_one_letter_code
_entity_poly.pdbx_strand_id
1 'polypeptide(L)'
;SDCFFLCLKEHAGLAIRYRLQKMTADINSFNASSDIEYQFTILQGIYLVDDPKLDVTIVLDRARTACRQRHGTDPCSFFHPEMAKQMQLEYELNTMFEDSIKKRDFQIYLQPKVRLADLTLSGAEALVRWIHPDKGMICPSDFIPLFEENGKICRLDLYVYETVCAYLHKRIEQQKDLFPISVNLSRAHFKDLNFLRKFSELKDKYGIPDGMIEFELTEYSFLDKQQREMVKNCIKQMHRLGFHCALDDFGVG
;
A
#
# COMPACT_ATOMS: atom_id res chain seq x y z
N SER A 1 -22.95 -1.09 5.28
CA SER A 1 -22.35 -0.79 6.60
C SER A 1 -23.23 0.21 7.32
N ASP A 2 -23.67 -0.17 8.52
CA ASP A 2 -24.56 0.66 9.32
C ASP A 2 -23.72 1.74 10.00
N CYS A 3 -24.12 2.99 9.84
CA CYS A 3 -23.46 4.15 10.41
C CYS A 3 -24.45 4.85 11.36
N PHE A 4 -24.05 5.00 12.61
CA PHE A 4 -24.85 5.67 13.64
C PHE A 4 -24.13 6.96 14.06
N PHE A 5 -24.92 7.99 14.34
CA PHE A 5 -24.40 9.24 14.87
C PHE A 5 -24.88 9.46 16.29
N LEU A 6 -23.94 9.84 17.15
CA LEU A 6 -24.22 10.19 18.54
C LEU A 6 -23.78 11.64 18.80
N CYS A 7 -24.65 12.41 19.43
CA CYS A 7 -24.31 13.74 19.93
C CYS A 7 -24.07 13.68 21.43
N LEU A 8 -22.86 14.04 21.85
CA LEU A 8 -22.47 14.01 23.27
C LEU A 8 -22.22 15.43 23.77
N LYS A 9 -22.69 15.75 24.97
CA LYS A 9 -22.34 16.99 25.70
C LYS A 9 -21.05 16.76 26.48
N GLU A 10 -19.94 16.66 25.77
CA GLU A 10 -18.61 16.42 26.34
C GLU A 10 -17.56 17.09 25.46
N HIS A 11 -16.55 17.70 26.08
CA HIS A 11 -15.49 18.42 25.37
C HIS A 11 -14.10 17.84 25.64
N ALA A 12 -13.95 17.06 26.71
CA ALA A 12 -12.68 16.47 27.08
C ALA A 12 -12.41 15.20 26.26
N GLY A 13 -11.41 15.21 25.38
CA GLY A 13 -11.09 14.10 24.48
C GLY A 13 -10.90 12.75 25.20
N LEU A 14 -10.25 12.75 26.38
CA LEU A 14 -10.08 11.55 27.20
C LEU A 14 -11.42 11.01 27.72
N ALA A 15 -12.33 11.90 28.17
CA ALA A 15 -13.64 11.50 28.66
C ALA A 15 -14.50 10.92 27.51
N ILE A 16 -14.42 11.50 26.31
CA ILE A 16 -15.08 10.98 25.11
C ILE A 16 -14.56 9.58 24.78
N ARG A 17 -13.23 9.39 24.72
CA ARG A 17 -12.62 8.06 24.48
C ARG A 17 -13.08 7.04 25.49
N TYR A 18 -13.04 7.36 26.77
CA TYR A 18 -13.47 6.45 27.82
C TYR A 18 -14.95 6.03 27.65
N ARG A 19 -15.84 6.98 27.39
CA ARG A 19 -17.29 6.68 27.16
C ARG A 19 -17.50 5.78 25.95
N LEU A 20 -16.78 6.04 24.86
CA LEU A 20 -16.91 5.25 23.64
C LEU A 20 -16.33 3.84 23.81
N GLN A 21 -15.20 3.70 24.49
CA GLN A 21 -14.63 2.39 24.84
C GLN A 21 -15.57 1.58 25.73
N LYS A 22 -16.17 2.22 26.75
CA LYS A 22 -17.15 1.60 27.62
C LYS A 22 -18.38 1.13 26.81
N MET A 23 -18.91 1.98 25.94
CA MET A 23 -20.04 1.62 25.06
C MET A 23 -19.69 0.40 24.17
N THR A 24 -18.49 0.36 23.60
CA THR A 24 -18.04 -0.81 22.80
C THR A 24 -17.95 -2.07 23.66
N ALA A 25 -17.42 -1.96 24.88
CA ALA A 25 -17.36 -3.09 25.82
C ALA A 25 -18.77 -3.57 26.23
N ASP A 26 -19.68 -2.66 26.50
CA ASP A 26 -21.07 -2.98 26.88
C ASP A 26 -21.80 -3.69 25.71
N ILE A 27 -21.58 -3.26 24.45
CA ILE A 27 -22.15 -3.93 23.26
C ILE A 27 -21.59 -5.34 23.11
N ASN A 28 -20.27 -5.52 23.25
CA ASN A 28 -19.64 -6.82 23.14
C ASN A 28 -20.05 -7.77 24.29
N SER A 29 -20.24 -7.23 25.52
CA SER A 29 -20.70 -8.02 26.66
C SER A 29 -22.13 -8.53 26.48
N PHE A 30 -23.01 -7.75 25.85
CA PHE A 30 -24.36 -8.17 25.52
C PHE A 30 -24.38 -9.37 24.57
N ASN A 31 -23.40 -9.45 23.69
CA ASN A 31 -23.30 -10.53 22.71
C ASN A 31 -22.64 -11.81 23.29
N ALA A 32 -21.90 -11.73 24.38
CA ALA A 32 -21.25 -12.86 25.04
C ALA A 32 -22.23 -13.88 25.67
N SER A 33 -23.51 -13.53 25.75
CA SER A 33 -24.57 -14.42 26.23
C SER A 33 -25.25 -15.24 25.14
N SER A 34 -24.85 -15.11 23.87
CA SER A 34 -25.38 -15.89 22.74
C SER A 34 -24.50 -17.12 22.45
N ASP A 35 -25.05 -18.19 21.90
CA ASP A 35 -24.37 -19.45 21.56
C ASP A 35 -23.24 -19.26 20.51
N ILE A 36 -23.10 -18.08 19.93
CA ILE A 36 -22.05 -17.71 18.97
C ILE A 36 -21.40 -16.40 19.44
N GLU A 37 -20.16 -16.49 19.89
CA GLU A 37 -19.38 -15.37 20.39
C GLU A 37 -18.85 -14.53 19.20
N TYR A 38 -19.54 -13.41 18.90
CA TYR A 38 -19.06 -12.41 17.93
C TYR A 38 -18.45 -11.23 18.67
N GLN A 39 -17.21 -10.91 18.39
CA GLN A 39 -16.61 -9.63 18.80
C GLN A 39 -16.77 -8.59 17.69
N PHE A 40 -17.49 -7.50 17.99
CA PHE A 40 -17.64 -6.38 17.08
C PHE A 40 -16.51 -5.37 17.30
N THR A 41 -15.82 -5.03 16.21
CA THR A 41 -14.94 -3.86 16.20
C THR A 41 -15.75 -2.66 15.72
N ILE A 42 -16.04 -1.74 16.65
CA ILE A 42 -16.80 -0.51 16.35
C ILE A 42 -15.80 0.61 16.08
N LEU A 43 -15.81 1.11 14.85
CA LEU A 43 -14.99 2.24 14.44
C LEU A 43 -15.68 3.55 14.80
N GLN A 44 -14.95 4.47 15.39
CA GLN A 44 -15.49 5.69 15.97
C GLN A 44 -14.76 6.92 15.44
N GLY A 45 -15.45 7.74 14.66
CA GLY A 45 -14.96 9.05 14.24
C GLY A 45 -15.59 10.16 15.07
N ILE A 46 -14.79 11.09 15.57
CA ILE A 46 -15.21 12.15 16.47
C ILE A 46 -14.92 13.49 15.83
N TYR A 47 -15.91 14.34 15.80
CA TYR A 47 -15.73 15.76 15.54
C TYR A 47 -16.17 16.56 16.76
N LEU A 48 -15.25 17.38 17.29
CA LEU A 48 -15.56 18.35 18.34
C LEU A 48 -16.12 19.59 17.67
N VAL A 49 -17.42 19.84 17.88
CA VAL A 49 -18.11 20.99 17.28
C VAL A 49 -17.62 22.27 17.97
N ASP A 50 -16.82 23.04 17.27
CA ASP A 50 -16.25 24.32 17.69
C ASP A 50 -17.11 25.52 17.31
N ASP A 51 -17.89 25.41 16.25
CA ASP A 51 -18.88 26.40 15.82
C ASP A 51 -20.30 25.79 15.82
N PRO A 52 -21.19 26.20 16.74
CA PRO A 52 -22.55 25.69 16.82
C PRO A 52 -23.47 26.15 15.65
N LYS A 53 -22.97 27.06 14.77
CA LYS A 53 -23.69 27.50 13.58
C LYS A 53 -23.35 26.68 12.34
N LEU A 54 -22.39 25.75 12.43
CA LEU A 54 -22.06 24.87 11.32
C LEU A 54 -23.29 24.04 10.90
N ASP A 55 -23.43 23.91 9.58
CA ASP A 55 -24.44 23.01 9.01
C ASP A 55 -24.21 21.58 9.52
N VAL A 56 -25.31 20.93 9.92
CA VAL A 56 -25.27 19.57 10.47
C VAL A 56 -24.64 18.57 9.49
N THR A 57 -24.80 18.78 8.20
CA THR A 57 -24.19 17.95 7.16
C THR A 57 -22.66 17.99 7.24
N ILE A 58 -22.10 19.18 7.47
CA ILE A 58 -20.66 19.36 7.64
C ILE A 58 -20.16 18.66 8.91
N VAL A 59 -20.93 18.79 10.01
CA VAL A 59 -20.61 18.11 11.29
C VAL A 59 -20.56 16.60 11.11
N LEU A 60 -21.55 16.03 10.43
CA LEU A 60 -21.62 14.59 10.16
C LEU A 60 -20.53 14.12 9.22
N ASP A 61 -20.21 14.90 8.18
CA ASP A 61 -19.14 14.55 7.23
C ASP A 61 -17.75 14.59 7.88
N ARG A 62 -17.50 15.55 8.77
CA ARG A 62 -16.25 15.60 9.54
C ARG A 62 -16.08 14.39 10.45
N ALA A 63 -17.14 13.98 11.14
CA ALA A 63 -17.12 12.78 11.98
C ALA A 63 -16.90 11.49 11.14
N ARG A 64 -17.55 11.38 9.97
CA ARG A 64 -17.33 10.27 9.03
C ARG A 64 -15.90 10.24 8.50
N THR A 65 -15.36 11.41 8.16
CA THR A 65 -13.97 11.54 7.68
C THR A 65 -12.99 11.03 8.73
N ALA A 66 -13.15 11.42 9.99
CA ALA A 66 -12.34 10.93 11.09
C ALA A 66 -12.43 9.40 11.24
N CYS A 67 -13.61 8.82 11.05
CA CYS A 67 -13.81 7.37 11.12
C CYS A 67 -13.10 6.61 9.98
N ARG A 68 -13.07 7.19 8.77
CA ARG A 68 -12.46 6.55 7.59
C ARG A 68 -10.94 6.69 7.58
N GLN A 69 -10.40 7.82 7.99
CA GLN A 69 -8.97 8.14 7.96
C GLN A 69 -8.26 7.86 9.30
N ARG A 70 -8.67 6.83 10.00
CA ARG A 70 -7.98 6.41 11.20
C ARG A 70 -6.61 5.81 10.85
N HIS A 71 -5.60 6.18 11.64
CA HIS A 71 -4.27 5.58 11.55
C HIS A 71 -4.07 4.56 12.69
N GLY A 72 -3.55 3.38 12.34
CA GLY A 72 -3.22 2.34 13.32
C GLY A 72 -4.43 1.52 13.81
N THR A 73 -4.25 0.88 14.97
CA THR A 73 -5.20 -0.06 15.59
C THR A 73 -6.23 0.61 16.50
N ASP A 74 -6.11 1.92 16.78
CA ASP A 74 -7.06 2.65 17.64
C ASP A 74 -8.42 2.75 16.93
N PRO A 75 -9.51 2.22 17.51
CA PRO A 75 -10.83 2.31 16.91
C PRO A 75 -11.40 3.73 16.92
N CYS A 76 -10.80 4.66 17.65
CA CYS A 76 -11.30 6.01 17.92
C CYS A 76 -10.39 7.06 17.29
N SER A 77 -10.91 7.87 16.38
CA SER A 77 -10.18 8.94 15.69
C SER A 77 -10.91 10.28 15.80
N PHE A 78 -10.16 11.35 16.08
CA PHE A 78 -10.66 12.71 16.06
C PHE A 78 -10.43 13.35 14.70
N PHE A 79 -11.41 14.15 14.24
CA PHE A 79 -11.26 14.90 13.01
C PHE A 79 -10.20 16.00 13.16
N HIS A 80 -9.33 16.05 12.16
CA HIS A 80 -8.39 17.14 11.94
C HIS A 80 -8.59 17.69 10.51
N PRO A 81 -8.47 19.00 10.30
CA PRO A 81 -8.68 19.61 8.97
C PRO A 81 -7.80 19.01 7.86
N GLU A 82 -6.61 18.53 8.21
CA GLU A 82 -5.69 17.84 7.29
C GLU A 82 -6.29 16.58 6.69
N MET A 83 -7.18 15.89 7.43
CA MET A 83 -7.85 14.68 6.95
C MET A 83 -8.71 14.95 5.71
N ALA A 84 -9.37 16.11 5.66
CA ALA A 84 -10.17 16.49 4.49
C ALA A 84 -9.28 16.75 3.27
N LYS A 85 -8.11 17.38 3.48
CA LYS A 85 -7.12 17.60 2.41
C LYS A 85 -6.54 16.28 1.91
N GLN A 86 -6.25 15.37 2.83
CA GLN A 86 -5.74 14.05 2.50
C GLN A 86 -6.76 13.24 1.67
N MET A 87 -8.04 13.24 2.05
CA MET A 87 -9.10 12.59 1.27
C MET A 87 -9.22 13.18 -0.14
N GLN A 88 -9.12 14.49 -0.28
CA GLN A 88 -9.15 15.14 -1.58
C GLN A 88 -7.96 14.71 -2.43
N LEU A 89 -6.75 14.69 -1.85
CA LEU A 89 -5.54 14.22 -2.53
C LEU A 89 -5.70 12.76 -2.98
N GLU A 90 -6.13 11.87 -2.10
CA GLU A 90 -6.38 10.45 -2.40
C GLU A 90 -7.38 10.27 -3.54
N TYR A 91 -8.47 11.04 -3.53
CA TYR A 91 -9.45 11.03 -4.61
C TYR A 91 -8.82 11.47 -5.95
N GLU A 92 -8.05 12.55 -5.94
CA GLU A 92 -7.35 13.06 -7.12
C GLU A 92 -6.36 12.04 -7.67
N LEU A 93 -5.50 11.48 -6.80
CA LEU A 93 -4.51 10.46 -7.18
C LEU A 93 -5.19 9.21 -7.77
N ASN A 94 -6.29 8.78 -7.14
CA ASN A 94 -7.07 7.65 -7.65
C ASN A 94 -7.66 7.91 -9.04
N THR A 95 -8.13 9.12 -9.28
CA THR A 95 -8.74 9.49 -10.57
C THR A 95 -7.71 9.58 -11.69
N MET A 96 -6.52 10.12 -11.39
CA MET A 96 -5.45 10.31 -12.37
C MET A 96 -4.70 9.02 -12.73
N PHE A 97 -4.76 7.98 -11.88
CA PHE A 97 -3.92 6.78 -11.98
C PHE A 97 -3.94 6.12 -13.37
N GLU A 98 -5.12 5.82 -13.88
CA GLU A 98 -5.28 5.09 -15.15
C GLU A 98 -4.72 5.88 -16.36
N ASP A 99 -4.93 7.18 -16.36
CA ASP A 99 -4.42 8.05 -17.40
C ASP A 99 -2.91 8.20 -17.30
N SER A 100 -2.37 8.31 -16.09
CA SER A 100 -0.93 8.41 -15.86
C SER A 100 -0.18 7.13 -16.24
N ILE A 101 -0.76 5.94 -16.03
CA ILE A 101 -0.21 4.68 -16.57
C ILE A 101 -0.14 4.74 -18.10
N LYS A 102 -1.21 5.16 -18.77
CA LYS A 102 -1.28 5.22 -20.25
C LYS A 102 -0.31 6.26 -20.82
N LYS A 103 -0.21 7.42 -20.17
CA LYS A 103 0.66 8.53 -20.59
C LYS A 103 2.12 8.34 -20.21
N ARG A 104 2.44 7.29 -19.45
CA ARG A 104 3.77 6.99 -18.92
C ARG A 104 4.31 8.08 -17.98
N ASP A 105 3.44 8.67 -17.16
CA ASP A 105 3.83 9.65 -16.16
C ASP A 105 4.61 9.00 -15.00
N PHE A 106 4.47 7.69 -14.81
CA PHE A 106 5.30 6.92 -13.88
C PHE A 106 6.64 6.60 -14.53
N GLN A 107 7.69 7.25 -14.03
CA GLN A 107 9.07 7.08 -14.49
C GLN A 107 9.84 6.18 -13.52
N ILE A 108 10.79 5.41 -14.03
CA ILE A 108 11.62 4.51 -13.24
C ILE A 108 13.02 5.08 -13.14
N TYR A 109 13.46 5.30 -11.92
CA TYR A 109 14.81 5.69 -11.57
C TYR A 109 15.58 4.48 -11.09
N LEU A 110 16.80 4.28 -11.55
CA LEU A 110 17.66 3.19 -11.15
C LEU A 110 18.65 3.68 -10.11
N GLN A 111 18.52 3.21 -8.88
CA GLN A 111 19.49 3.45 -7.81
C GLN A 111 20.56 2.36 -7.86
N PRO A 112 21.85 2.71 -8.12
CA PRO A 112 22.90 1.70 -8.28
C PRO A 112 23.20 0.98 -6.96
N LYS A 113 23.37 -0.34 -7.04
CA LYS A 113 23.91 -1.20 -5.98
C LYS A 113 25.37 -1.49 -6.31
N VAL A 114 26.26 -1.27 -5.34
CA VAL A 114 27.71 -1.49 -5.53
C VAL A 114 28.23 -2.57 -4.60
N ARG A 115 29.17 -3.34 -5.08
CA ARG A 115 29.89 -4.32 -4.29
C ARG A 115 30.92 -3.60 -3.41
N LEU A 116 30.88 -3.84 -2.10
CA LEU A 116 31.75 -3.14 -1.15
C LEU A 116 33.23 -3.48 -1.29
N ALA A 117 33.55 -4.66 -1.83
CA ALA A 117 34.94 -5.12 -1.95
C ALA A 117 35.76 -4.34 -2.99
N ASP A 118 35.13 -3.92 -4.08
CA ASP A 118 35.80 -3.32 -5.24
C ASP A 118 35.08 -2.09 -5.81
N LEU A 119 33.96 -1.69 -5.20
CA LEU A 119 33.08 -0.59 -5.59
C LEU A 119 32.54 -0.71 -7.03
N THR A 120 32.51 -1.93 -7.57
CA THR A 120 31.92 -2.17 -8.90
C THR A 120 30.41 -2.24 -8.83
N LEU A 121 29.73 -1.90 -9.94
CA LEU A 121 28.29 -2.01 -10.06
C LEU A 121 27.87 -3.49 -9.97
N SER A 122 27.03 -3.83 -9.00
CA SER A 122 26.50 -5.18 -8.81
C SER A 122 25.05 -5.33 -9.21
N GLY A 123 24.33 -4.24 -9.38
CA GLY A 123 22.91 -4.21 -9.74
C GLY A 123 22.32 -2.82 -9.58
N ALA A 124 21.03 -2.71 -9.66
CA ALA A 124 20.29 -1.47 -9.35
C ALA A 124 18.91 -1.80 -8.75
N GLU A 125 18.36 -0.85 -8.01
CA GLU A 125 16.96 -0.88 -7.57
C GLU A 125 16.11 0.03 -8.44
N ALA A 126 14.98 -0.46 -8.90
CA ALA A 126 14.01 0.28 -9.69
C ALA A 126 13.02 1.02 -8.79
N LEU A 127 13.19 2.33 -8.71
CA LEU A 127 12.36 3.21 -7.89
C LEU A 127 11.40 4.00 -8.76
N VAL A 128 10.10 3.83 -8.53
CA VAL A 128 9.07 4.56 -9.25
C VAL A 128 9.02 6.02 -8.79
N ARG A 129 8.80 6.93 -9.75
CA ARG A 129 8.55 8.36 -9.54
C ARG A 129 7.35 8.76 -10.39
N TRP A 130 6.34 9.36 -9.79
CA TRP A 130 5.19 9.85 -10.54
C TRP A 130 5.41 11.31 -10.92
N ILE A 131 5.65 11.56 -12.20
CA ILE A 131 5.91 12.90 -12.75
C ILE A 131 4.68 13.33 -13.54
N HIS A 132 3.74 13.99 -12.87
CA HIS A 132 2.52 14.45 -13.52
C HIS A 132 2.75 15.81 -14.19
N PRO A 133 2.27 16.03 -15.44
CA PRO A 133 2.54 17.27 -16.19
C PRO A 133 2.09 18.54 -15.46
N ASP A 134 0.94 18.50 -14.79
CA ASP A 134 0.37 19.67 -14.13
C ASP A 134 0.73 19.78 -12.64
N LYS A 135 1.07 18.66 -11.97
CA LYS A 135 1.33 18.60 -10.52
C LYS A 135 2.81 18.45 -10.18
N GLY A 136 3.66 18.23 -11.18
CA GLY A 136 5.07 17.93 -10.95
C GLY A 136 5.30 16.55 -10.35
N MET A 137 6.33 16.43 -9.52
CA MET A 137 6.66 15.16 -8.85
C MET A 137 5.72 14.90 -7.67
N ILE A 138 4.98 13.80 -7.74
CA ILE A 138 4.16 13.28 -6.65
C ILE A 138 5.00 12.25 -5.88
N CYS A 139 5.08 12.40 -4.54
CA CYS A 139 5.93 11.55 -3.71
C CYS A 139 5.38 10.12 -3.61
N PRO A 140 6.24 9.08 -3.64
CA PRO A 140 5.82 7.70 -3.43
C PRO A 140 5.04 7.48 -2.13
N SER A 141 5.40 8.18 -1.06
CA SER A 141 4.68 8.16 0.22
C SER A 141 3.21 8.57 0.14
N ASP A 142 2.82 9.34 -0.89
CA ASP A 142 1.46 9.82 -1.04
C ASP A 142 0.57 8.83 -1.80
N PHE A 143 1.15 8.04 -2.74
CA PHE A 143 0.35 7.16 -3.60
C PHE A 143 0.55 5.67 -3.34
N ILE A 144 1.72 5.21 -2.87
CA ILE A 144 1.97 3.78 -2.65
C ILE A 144 1.01 3.20 -1.60
N PRO A 145 0.87 3.79 -0.38
CA PRO A 145 -0.06 3.26 0.62
C PRO A 145 -1.51 3.24 0.12
N LEU A 146 -1.93 4.30 -0.57
CA LEU A 146 -3.25 4.40 -1.17
C LEU A 146 -3.51 3.29 -2.20
N PHE A 147 -2.52 3.00 -3.06
CA PHE A 147 -2.66 1.98 -4.10
C PHE A 147 -2.54 0.56 -3.53
N GLU A 148 -1.84 0.37 -2.42
CA GLU A 148 -1.85 -0.89 -1.66
C GLU A 148 -3.21 -1.17 -1.04
N GLU A 149 -3.84 -0.17 -0.43
CA GLU A 149 -5.15 -0.29 0.21
C GLU A 149 -6.24 -0.66 -0.82
N ASN A 150 -6.25 -0.01 -1.98
CA ASN A 150 -7.28 -0.22 -3.01
C ASN A 150 -6.91 -1.23 -4.10
N GLY A 151 -5.73 -1.85 -4.02
CA GLY A 151 -5.24 -2.90 -4.93
C GLY A 151 -4.68 -2.40 -6.27
N LYS A 152 -4.65 -1.10 -6.54
CA LYS A 152 -4.04 -0.53 -7.76
C LYS A 152 -2.53 -0.76 -7.82
N ILE A 153 -1.91 -0.99 -6.68
CA ILE A 153 -0.47 -1.28 -6.59
C ILE A 153 -0.07 -2.45 -7.49
N CYS A 154 -0.90 -3.50 -7.59
CA CYS A 154 -0.58 -4.65 -8.45
C CYS A 154 -0.42 -4.25 -9.92
N ARG A 155 -1.19 -3.27 -10.38
CA ARG A 155 -1.06 -2.76 -11.74
C ARG A 155 0.16 -1.86 -11.89
N LEU A 156 0.47 -1.06 -10.88
CA LEU A 156 1.68 -0.24 -10.86
C LEU A 156 2.94 -1.11 -10.87
N ASP A 157 3.00 -2.13 -10.02
CA ASP A 157 4.14 -3.07 -9.96
C ASP A 157 4.36 -3.74 -11.31
N LEU A 158 3.29 -4.20 -11.96
CA LEU A 158 3.40 -4.81 -13.28
C LEU A 158 3.90 -3.82 -14.35
N TYR A 159 3.47 -2.55 -14.27
CA TYR A 159 3.95 -1.48 -15.14
C TYR A 159 5.44 -1.20 -14.91
N VAL A 160 5.88 -1.08 -13.65
CA VAL A 160 7.29 -0.91 -13.27
C VAL A 160 8.11 -2.06 -13.81
N TYR A 161 7.67 -3.28 -13.56
CA TYR A 161 8.32 -4.50 -14.03
C TYR A 161 8.45 -4.56 -15.55
N GLU A 162 7.37 -4.30 -16.30
CA GLU A 162 7.41 -4.27 -17.77
C GLU A 162 8.38 -3.18 -18.28
N THR A 163 8.43 -2.03 -17.60
CA THR A 163 9.36 -0.95 -17.96
C THR A 163 10.82 -1.37 -17.74
N VAL A 164 11.10 -2.09 -16.65
CA VAL A 164 12.44 -2.67 -16.38
C VAL A 164 12.80 -3.72 -17.42
N CYS A 165 11.86 -4.62 -17.78
CA CYS A 165 12.08 -5.60 -18.84
C CYS A 165 12.40 -4.92 -20.18
N ALA A 166 11.66 -3.90 -20.55
CA ALA A 166 11.92 -3.13 -21.78
C ALA A 166 13.30 -2.44 -21.76
N TYR A 167 13.71 -1.92 -20.62
CA TYR A 167 15.05 -1.34 -20.44
C TYR A 167 16.15 -2.40 -20.61
N LEU A 168 16.04 -3.55 -19.97
CA LEU A 168 17.01 -4.65 -20.10
C LEU A 168 17.06 -5.17 -21.53
N HIS A 169 15.90 -5.37 -22.17
CA HIS A 169 15.82 -5.77 -23.58
C HIS A 169 16.57 -4.81 -24.51
N LYS A 170 16.39 -3.50 -24.33
CA LYS A 170 17.14 -2.49 -25.10
C LYS A 170 18.65 -2.59 -24.88
N ARG A 171 19.11 -2.95 -23.67
CA ARG A 171 20.54 -3.18 -23.41
C ARG A 171 21.04 -4.42 -24.14
N ILE A 172 20.23 -5.49 -24.20
CA ILE A 172 20.55 -6.71 -24.98
C ILE A 172 20.71 -6.36 -26.46
N GLU A 173 19.74 -5.66 -27.05
CA GLU A 173 19.81 -5.21 -28.45
C GLU A 173 21.04 -4.36 -28.75
N GLN A 174 21.46 -3.52 -27.78
CA GLN A 174 22.63 -2.66 -27.87
C GLN A 174 23.94 -3.38 -27.50
N GLN A 175 23.90 -4.68 -27.21
CA GLN A 175 25.07 -5.48 -26.79
C GLN A 175 25.80 -4.87 -25.59
N LYS A 176 25.09 -4.23 -24.66
CA LYS A 176 25.61 -3.66 -23.43
C LYS A 176 25.56 -4.69 -22.30
N ASP A 177 26.51 -4.58 -21.37
CA ASP A 177 26.53 -5.42 -20.17
C ASP A 177 25.21 -5.32 -19.42
N LEU A 178 24.68 -6.48 -18.99
CA LEU A 178 23.51 -6.59 -18.14
C LEU A 178 23.92 -6.59 -16.68
N PHE A 179 23.04 -6.11 -15.84
CA PHE A 179 23.15 -6.22 -14.39
C PHE A 179 21.77 -6.48 -13.81
N PRO A 180 21.65 -7.19 -12.66
CA PRO A 180 20.39 -7.45 -12.01
C PRO A 180 19.70 -6.15 -11.60
N ILE A 181 18.36 -6.11 -11.78
CA ILE A 181 17.55 -4.99 -11.32
C ILE A 181 16.51 -5.53 -10.33
N SER A 182 16.51 -4.95 -9.14
CA SER A 182 15.49 -5.22 -8.13
C SER A 182 14.25 -4.38 -8.40
N VAL A 183 13.09 -5.00 -8.21
CA VAL A 183 11.78 -4.35 -8.28
C VAL A 183 10.98 -4.67 -7.03
N ASN A 184 10.36 -3.68 -6.44
CA ASN A 184 9.47 -3.85 -5.30
C ASN A 184 8.22 -4.63 -5.72
N LEU A 185 7.79 -5.56 -4.90
CA LEU A 185 6.60 -6.38 -5.12
C LEU A 185 5.68 -6.31 -3.91
N SER A 186 4.53 -5.67 -4.08
CA SER A 186 3.55 -5.55 -3.00
C SER A 186 2.92 -6.90 -2.64
N ARG A 187 2.68 -7.08 -1.33
CA ARG A 187 1.95 -8.24 -0.79
C ARG A 187 0.53 -8.40 -1.39
N ALA A 188 -0.02 -7.35 -1.97
CA ALA A 188 -1.34 -7.40 -2.61
C ALA A 188 -1.41 -8.46 -3.73
N HIS A 189 -0.28 -8.79 -4.37
CA HIS A 189 -0.18 -9.84 -5.38
C HIS A 189 -0.47 -11.23 -4.83
N PHE A 190 -0.14 -11.54 -3.57
CA PHE A 190 -0.34 -12.87 -2.99
C PHE A 190 -1.81 -13.28 -2.82
N LYS A 191 -2.74 -12.36 -3.05
CA LYS A 191 -4.18 -12.68 -3.15
C LYS A 191 -4.55 -13.46 -4.41
N ASP A 192 -3.74 -13.37 -5.47
CA ASP A 192 -3.88 -14.13 -6.71
C ASP A 192 -2.72 -15.13 -6.84
N LEU A 193 -3.01 -16.42 -6.66
CA LEU A 193 -2.00 -17.49 -6.73
C LEU A 193 -1.32 -17.60 -8.10
N ASN A 194 -1.89 -17.01 -9.15
CA ASN A 194 -1.39 -17.07 -10.52
C ASN A 194 -0.69 -15.78 -10.97
N PHE A 195 -0.47 -14.83 -10.05
CA PHE A 195 0.11 -13.54 -10.44
C PHE A 195 1.47 -13.66 -11.14
N LEU A 196 2.33 -14.60 -10.72
CA LEU A 196 3.66 -14.83 -11.30
C LEU A 196 3.62 -15.17 -12.79
N ARG A 197 2.52 -15.71 -13.28
CA ARG A 197 2.36 -16.02 -14.70
C ARG A 197 2.53 -14.77 -15.58
N LYS A 198 1.91 -13.65 -15.19
CA LYS A 198 2.03 -12.38 -15.95
C LYS A 198 3.46 -11.87 -15.98
N PHE A 199 4.18 -12.00 -14.88
CA PHE A 199 5.58 -11.61 -14.79
C PHE A 199 6.47 -12.50 -15.64
N SER A 200 6.25 -13.83 -15.63
CA SER A 200 6.98 -14.77 -16.47
C SER A 200 6.71 -14.53 -17.97
N GLU A 201 5.45 -14.33 -18.37
CA GLU A 201 5.08 -14.03 -19.74
C GLU A 201 5.76 -12.76 -20.26
N LEU A 202 5.91 -11.72 -19.43
CA LEU A 202 6.66 -10.51 -19.79
C LEU A 202 8.15 -10.77 -19.88
N LYS A 203 8.76 -11.51 -18.94
CA LYS A 203 10.16 -11.92 -18.98
C LYS A 203 10.49 -12.61 -20.31
N ASP A 204 9.65 -13.57 -20.70
CA ASP A 204 9.80 -14.33 -21.94
C ASP A 204 9.62 -13.43 -23.17
N LYS A 205 8.59 -12.58 -23.18
CA LYS A 205 8.31 -11.61 -24.26
C LYS A 205 9.50 -10.69 -24.54
N TYR A 206 10.20 -10.24 -23.49
CA TYR A 206 11.36 -9.37 -23.63
C TYR A 206 12.71 -10.12 -23.68
N GLY A 207 12.70 -11.46 -23.64
CA GLY A 207 13.90 -12.28 -23.71
C GLY A 207 14.89 -12.01 -22.57
N ILE A 208 14.40 -11.78 -21.35
CA ILE A 208 15.26 -11.43 -20.22
C ILE A 208 15.87 -12.70 -19.61
N PRO A 209 17.22 -12.78 -19.51
CA PRO A 209 17.90 -13.94 -18.92
C PRO A 209 17.53 -14.14 -17.45
N ASP A 210 17.68 -15.39 -16.98
CA ASP A 210 17.51 -15.73 -15.58
C ASP A 210 18.49 -14.94 -14.69
N GLY A 211 18.02 -14.57 -13.50
CA GLY A 211 18.81 -13.82 -12.53
C GLY A 211 18.94 -12.31 -12.80
N MET A 212 18.36 -11.79 -13.91
CA MET A 212 18.40 -10.35 -14.19
C MET A 212 17.28 -9.56 -13.49
N ILE A 213 16.33 -10.22 -12.88
CA ILE A 213 15.25 -9.61 -12.09
C ILE A 213 15.29 -10.17 -10.67
N GLU A 214 15.26 -9.28 -9.69
CA GLU A 214 15.13 -9.57 -8.27
C GLU A 214 13.86 -8.93 -7.74
N PHE A 215 12.99 -9.69 -7.08
CA PHE A 215 11.82 -9.14 -6.38
C PHE A 215 12.19 -8.80 -4.94
N GLU A 216 11.91 -7.59 -4.51
CA GLU A 216 12.05 -7.14 -3.13
C GLU A 216 10.69 -7.23 -2.42
N LEU A 217 10.68 -7.96 -1.30
CA LEU A 217 9.50 -8.19 -0.46
C LEU A 217 9.76 -7.57 0.91
N THR A 218 8.82 -6.82 1.45
CA THR A 218 8.93 -6.26 2.80
C THR A 218 8.67 -7.33 3.87
N GLU A 219 9.34 -7.24 5.03
CA GLU A 219 9.21 -8.18 6.15
C GLU A 219 7.77 -8.27 6.70
N TYR A 220 7.02 -7.18 6.69
CA TYR A 220 5.62 -7.13 7.13
C TYR A 220 4.66 -8.05 6.35
N SER A 221 5.13 -8.68 5.28
CA SER A 221 4.37 -9.65 4.50
C SER A 221 4.10 -10.98 5.25
N PHE A 222 4.63 -11.19 6.49
CA PHE A 222 4.71 -12.52 7.13
C PHE A 222 4.02 -12.62 8.50
N LEU A 223 2.84 -12.06 8.67
CA LEU A 223 2.21 -11.92 9.99
C LEU A 223 1.67 -13.22 10.61
N ASP A 224 1.27 -14.23 9.82
CA ASP A 224 0.80 -15.53 10.34
C ASP A 224 1.49 -16.75 9.71
N LYS A 225 1.31 -17.92 10.33
CA LYS A 225 1.95 -19.17 9.89
C LYS A 225 1.50 -19.61 8.49
N GLN A 226 0.23 -19.40 8.15
CA GLN A 226 -0.33 -19.80 6.86
C GLN A 226 0.19 -18.89 5.74
N GLN A 227 0.26 -17.60 5.99
CA GLN A 227 0.81 -16.62 5.05
C GLN A 227 2.29 -16.89 4.79
N ARG A 228 3.08 -17.24 5.84
CA ARG A 228 4.49 -17.61 5.68
C ARG A 228 4.70 -18.78 4.74
N GLU A 229 3.91 -19.86 4.87
CA GLU A 229 4.02 -21.01 3.96
C GLU A 229 3.62 -20.67 2.53
N MET A 230 2.60 -19.81 2.34
CA MET A 230 2.21 -19.32 1.03
C MET A 230 3.37 -18.55 0.37
N VAL A 231 3.98 -17.61 1.09
CA VAL A 231 5.10 -16.82 0.57
C VAL A 231 6.31 -17.68 0.28
N LYS A 232 6.68 -18.64 1.14
CA LYS A 232 7.76 -19.59 0.85
C LYS A 232 7.52 -20.38 -0.43
N ASN A 233 6.29 -20.81 -0.68
CA ASN A 233 5.96 -21.51 -1.92
C ASN A 233 6.04 -20.60 -3.12
N CYS A 234 5.63 -19.34 -2.98
CA CYS A 234 5.76 -18.30 -4.01
C CYS A 234 7.24 -18.04 -4.33
N ILE A 235 8.11 -17.87 -3.34
CA ILE A 235 9.55 -17.68 -3.54
C ILE A 235 10.16 -18.89 -4.29
N LYS A 236 9.77 -20.13 -3.92
CA LYS A 236 10.22 -21.31 -4.68
C LYS A 236 9.79 -21.29 -6.14
N GLN A 237 8.58 -20.79 -6.43
CA GLN A 237 8.11 -20.64 -7.80
C GLN A 237 8.88 -19.53 -8.53
N MET A 238 9.12 -18.39 -7.88
CA MET A 238 9.94 -17.30 -8.44
C MET A 238 11.32 -17.82 -8.87
N HIS A 239 12.01 -18.55 -8.00
CA HIS A 239 13.32 -19.15 -8.33
C HIS A 239 13.24 -20.13 -9.52
N ARG A 240 12.17 -20.95 -9.61
CA ARG A 240 11.97 -21.86 -10.76
C ARG A 240 11.74 -21.11 -12.09
N LEU A 241 11.21 -19.90 -12.01
CA LEU A 241 10.99 -19.02 -13.15
C LEU A 241 12.21 -18.12 -13.47
N GLY A 242 13.34 -18.33 -12.75
CA GLY A 242 14.59 -17.60 -12.95
C GLY A 242 14.63 -16.21 -12.32
N PHE A 243 13.73 -15.91 -11.36
CA PHE A 243 13.76 -14.69 -10.56
C PHE A 243 14.56 -14.89 -9.28
N HIS A 244 15.20 -13.80 -8.81
CA HIS A 244 15.74 -13.72 -7.46
C HIS A 244 14.73 -13.06 -6.52
N CYS A 245 14.90 -13.26 -5.21
CA CYS A 245 14.11 -12.60 -4.18
C CYS A 245 15.01 -12.07 -3.09
N ALA A 246 14.74 -10.87 -2.63
CA ALA A 246 15.34 -10.24 -1.46
C ALA A 246 14.25 -9.87 -0.45
N LEU A 247 14.61 -9.84 0.83
CA LEU A 247 13.78 -9.26 1.88
C LEU A 247 14.29 -7.85 2.16
N ASP A 248 13.38 -6.90 2.07
CA ASP A 248 13.64 -5.50 2.38
C ASP A 248 13.09 -5.12 3.76
N ASP A 249 13.59 -4.01 4.34
CA ASP A 249 13.21 -3.49 5.66
C ASP A 249 13.35 -4.53 6.81
N PHE A 250 14.33 -5.43 6.73
CA PHE A 250 14.54 -6.48 7.71
C PHE A 250 14.90 -5.89 9.09
N GLY A 251 14.13 -6.29 10.12
CA GLY A 251 14.37 -5.89 11.51
C GLY A 251 13.65 -4.61 11.95
N VAL A 252 12.73 -4.08 11.15
CA VAL A 252 11.91 -2.90 11.47
C VAL A 252 10.55 -3.28 12.08
N GLY A 253 10.22 -4.60 12.15
CA GLY A 253 8.97 -5.17 12.65
C GLY A 253 9.03 -5.67 14.09
#